data_976b3febbd3c92e507feb83fa0c44909
#
_entry.id   976b3febbd3c92e507feb83fa0c44909
#
_cell.length_a   1.000
_cell.length_b   1.000
_cell.length_c   1.000
_cell.angle_alpha   90.00
_cell.angle_beta   90.00
_cell.angle_gamma   90.00
#
_symmetry.space_group_name_H-M   'P 1'
#
loop_
_entity.id
_entity.type
_entity.pdbx_description
1 polymer ?
#
loop_
_entity_poly.entity_id
_entity_poly.type
_entity_poly.pdbx_seq_one_letter_code
_entity_poly.pdbx_strand_id
1 'polypeptide(L)'
;MSTLDKSVKKIKEDSIVDGGPKIRIKIKAYDHKIIDTATKTIIDTAERSDAIVVGPVPLPTQINKYSVNRATFIHKTAQEQYEMRTHKRLIDIVNPNPKAMDALMNLNLPSGVEVEIKMIWRSWQYSIYQLE
;
A
#
# COMPACT_ATOMS: atom_id res chain seq x y z
N MET A 1 25.53 19.60 0.98
CA MET A 1 25.03 18.77 -0.06
C MET A 1 24.35 19.55 -1.14
N SER A 2 24.74 19.25 -2.32
CA SER A 2 24.67 20.07 -3.49
C SER A 2 23.26 20.34 -4.00
N THR A 3 23.09 21.49 -4.62
CA THR A 3 21.95 21.94 -5.38
C THR A 3 21.46 20.92 -6.43
N LEU A 4 22.30 19.96 -6.85
CA LEU A 4 21.98 18.90 -7.79
C LEU A 4 20.96 17.88 -7.25
N ASP A 5 21.04 17.52 -5.98
CA ASP A 5 20.09 16.60 -5.33
C ASP A 5 18.69 17.20 -5.22
N LYS A 6 18.61 18.50 -4.96
CA LYS A 6 17.34 19.23 -4.92
C LYS A 6 16.72 19.35 -6.31
N SER A 7 17.54 19.56 -7.32
CA SER A 7 17.11 19.65 -8.71
C SER A 7 16.57 18.32 -9.22
N VAL A 8 17.26 17.21 -8.92
CA VAL A 8 16.84 15.87 -9.30
C VAL A 8 15.54 15.48 -8.59
N LYS A 9 15.39 15.81 -7.32
CA LYS A 9 14.14 15.60 -6.59
C LYS A 9 12.99 16.42 -7.18
N LYS A 10 13.24 17.67 -7.50
CA LYS A 10 12.24 18.54 -8.11
C LYS A 10 11.80 18.07 -9.50
N ILE A 11 12.74 17.61 -10.33
CA ILE A 11 12.42 17.03 -11.64
C ILE A 11 11.58 15.75 -11.49
N LYS A 12 11.86 14.94 -10.49
CA LYS A 12 11.06 13.75 -10.18
C LYS A 12 9.64 14.11 -9.70
N GLU A 13 9.51 15.16 -8.92
CA GLU A 13 8.22 15.66 -8.45
C GLU A 13 7.40 16.30 -9.58
N ASP A 14 8.03 17.08 -10.43
CA ASP A 14 7.38 17.72 -11.57
C ASP A 14 6.91 16.71 -12.62
N SER A 15 7.61 15.57 -12.75
CA SER A 15 7.18 14.48 -13.64
C SER A 15 5.98 13.69 -13.13
N ILE A 16 5.64 13.85 -11.85
CA ILE A 16 4.48 13.21 -11.23
C ILE A 16 3.15 13.90 -11.66
N VAL A 17 3.24 15.12 -12.12
CA VAL A 17 2.06 15.96 -12.41
C VAL A 17 1.38 15.56 -13.72
N ASP A 18 2.09 14.93 -14.63
CA ASP A 18 1.52 14.54 -15.91
C ASP A 18 0.97 13.11 -15.86
N GLY A 19 -0.35 13.05 -15.83
CA GLY A 19 -1.19 11.90 -15.69
C GLY A 19 -0.99 10.76 -16.67
N GLY A 20 0.13 10.08 -16.57
CA GLY A 20 0.31 8.77 -17.16
C GLY A 20 -0.37 7.67 -16.35
N PRO A 21 -0.31 6.42 -16.80
CA PRO A 21 -0.86 5.31 -16.04
C PRO A 21 -0.17 5.19 -14.68
N LYS A 22 -0.95 4.88 -13.66
CA LYS A 22 -0.47 4.67 -12.29
C LYS A 22 -0.83 3.27 -11.86
N ILE A 23 0.06 2.64 -11.11
CA ILE A 23 -0.25 1.40 -10.40
C ILE A 23 -0.44 1.75 -8.93
N ARG A 24 -1.59 1.38 -8.40
CA ARG A 24 -1.89 1.49 -6.98
C ARG A 24 -1.77 0.14 -6.33
N ILE A 25 -0.92 0.04 -5.34
CA ILE A 25 -0.68 -1.18 -4.58
C ILE A 25 -1.22 -0.97 -3.18
N LYS A 26 -2.20 -1.80 -2.81
CA LYS A 26 -2.73 -1.87 -1.44
C LYS A 26 -2.11 -3.07 -0.75
N ILE A 27 -1.54 -2.84 0.41
CA ILE A 27 -0.94 -3.88 1.24
C ILE A 27 -1.72 -3.98 2.54
N LYS A 28 -2.13 -5.20 2.88
CA LYS A 28 -2.85 -5.49 4.13
C LYS A 28 -2.10 -6.57 4.90
N ALA A 29 -1.95 -6.40 6.19
CA ALA A 29 -1.40 -7.40 7.08
C ALA A 29 -1.91 -7.21 8.51
N TYR A 30 -1.89 -8.28 9.28
CA TYR A 30 -2.26 -8.23 10.69
C TYR A 30 -1.12 -7.75 11.59
N ASP A 31 0.12 -7.91 11.16
CA ASP A 31 1.30 -7.49 11.90
C ASP A 31 1.93 -6.26 11.26
N HIS A 32 2.14 -5.21 12.07
CA HIS A 32 2.75 -3.96 11.62
C HIS A 32 4.20 -4.13 11.14
N LYS A 33 4.95 -5.04 11.73
CA LYS A 33 6.34 -5.30 11.34
C LYS A 33 6.43 -5.93 9.96
N ILE A 34 5.57 -6.91 9.71
CA ILE A 34 5.52 -7.62 8.43
C ILE A 34 5.10 -6.67 7.31
N ILE A 35 4.10 -5.83 7.54
CA ILE A 35 3.63 -4.87 6.54
C ILE A 35 4.70 -3.82 6.22
N ASP A 36 5.44 -3.36 7.21
CA ASP A 36 6.52 -2.39 7.00
C ASP A 36 7.68 -3.00 6.19
N THR A 37 8.05 -4.24 6.48
CA THR A 37 9.06 -4.99 5.72
C THR A 37 8.61 -5.20 4.28
N ALA A 38 7.38 -5.63 4.06
CA ALA A 38 6.81 -5.83 2.72
C ALA A 38 6.76 -4.52 1.93
N THR A 39 6.33 -3.44 2.55
CA THR A 39 6.28 -2.11 1.95
C THR A 39 7.66 -1.66 1.49
N LYS A 40 8.66 -1.82 2.34
CA LYS A 40 10.05 -1.48 2.01
C LYS A 40 10.57 -2.30 0.84
N THR A 41 10.30 -3.59 0.82
CA THR A 41 10.71 -4.47 -0.28
C THR A 41 10.08 -4.06 -1.60
N ILE A 42 8.81 -3.69 -1.60
CA ILE A 42 8.11 -3.22 -2.81
C ILE A 42 8.71 -1.92 -3.31
N ILE A 43 8.97 -0.97 -2.43
CA ILE A 43 9.58 0.32 -2.78
C ILE A 43 10.97 0.12 -3.36
N ASP A 44 11.81 -0.67 -2.71
CA ASP A 44 13.18 -0.96 -3.18
C ASP A 44 13.16 -1.62 -4.58
N THR A 45 12.26 -2.55 -4.81
CA THR A 45 12.10 -3.21 -6.11
C THR A 45 11.66 -2.24 -7.19
N ALA A 46 10.71 -1.38 -6.89
CA ALA A 46 10.23 -0.36 -7.83
C ALA A 46 11.33 0.66 -8.16
N GLU A 47 12.09 1.10 -7.18
CA GLU A 47 13.21 2.02 -7.38
C GLU A 47 14.34 1.43 -8.22
N ARG A 48 14.64 0.14 -8.04
CA ARG A 48 15.63 -0.58 -8.87
C ARG A 48 15.22 -0.67 -10.33
N SER A 49 13.92 -0.64 -10.57
CA SER A 49 13.36 -0.70 -11.93
C SER A 49 13.13 0.69 -12.54
N ASP A 50 13.72 1.73 -11.98
CA ASP A 50 13.61 3.13 -12.41
C ASP A 50 12.16 3.68 -12.40
N ALA A 51 11.28 3.08 -11.63
CA ALA A 51 9.93 3.56 -11.47
C ALA A 51 9.87 4.70 -10.42
N ILE A 52 9.00 5.65 -10.63
CA ILE A 52 8.76 6.74 -9.69
C ILE A 52 7.74 6.25 -8.66
N VAL A 53 8.16 6.21 -7.42
CA VAL A 53 7.32 5.78 -6.31
C VAL A 53 6.85 6.99 -5.52
N VAL A 54 5.54 7.12 -5.38
CA VAL A 54 4.95 8.04 -4.41
C VAL A 54 4.91 7.31 -3.08
N GLY A 55 5.52 7.89 -2.06
CA GLY A 55 5.80 7.27 -0.77
C GLY A 55 4.61 6.55 -0.13
N PRO A 56 4.88 5.60 0.76
CA PRO A 56 3.82 4.82 1.38
C PRO A 56 2.89 5.70 2.21
N VAL A 57 1.60 5.62 1.91
CA VAL A 57 0.57 6.32 2.67
C VAL A 57 -0.03 5.34 3.68
N PRO A 58 0.09 5.60 4.99
CA PRO A 58 -0.59 4.78 5.98
C PRO A 58 -2.09 5.04 5.91
N LEU A 59 -2.86 3.99 5.68
CA LEU A 59 -4.32 4.05 5.77
C LEU A 59 -4.77 3.76 7.21
N PRO A 60 -5.98 4.18 7.61
CA PRO A 60 -6.48 3.88 8.94
C PRO A 60 -6.49 2.38 9.23
N THR A 61 -6.01 2.01 10.41
CA THR A 61 -6.00 0.62 10.85
C THR A 61 -7.43 0.17 11.17
N GLN A 62 -7.86 -0.90 10.54
CA GLN A 62 -9.16 -1.48 10.84
C GLN A 62 -9.06 -2.36 12.07
N ILE A 63 -9.90 -2.09 13.06
CA ILE A 63 -9.94 -2.82 14.32
C ILE A 63 -11.25 -3.59 14.40
N ASN A 64 -11.16 -4.90 14.48
CA ASN A 64 -12.30 -5.77 14.74
C ASN A 64 -12.18 -6.35 16.15
N LYS A 65 -13.19 -6.11 16.96
CA LYS A 65 -13.28 -6.63 18.33
C LYS A 65 -14.27 -7.77 18.38
N TYR A 66 -13.83 -8.90 18.91
CA TYR A 66 -14.66 -10.07 19.09
C TYR A 66 -14.77 -10.40 20.57
N SER A 67 -15.99 -10.64 21.05
CA SER A 67 -16.26 -11.16 22.38
C SER A 67 -16.66 -12.62 22.30
N VAL A 68 -15.91 -13.47 22.97
CA VAL A 68 -16.20 -14.91 23.03
C VAL A 68 -16.49 -15.31 24.48
N ASN A 69 -17.58 -16.02 24.70
CA ASN A 69 -17.93 -16.55 26.00
C ASN A 69 -16.99 -17.70 26.40
N ARG A 70 -16.29 -17.56 27.54
CA ARG A 70 -15.40 -18.60 28.07
C ARG A 70 -16.16 -19.82 28.61
N ALA A 71 -17.34 -19.62 29.18
CA ALA A 71 -18.15 -20.67 29.76
C ALA A 71 -19.60 -20.50 29.35
N THR A 72 -20.25 -21.57 28.94
CA THR A 72 -21.60 -21.57 28.43
C THR A 72 -22.67 -21.32 29.51
N PHE A 73 -22.34 -21.40 30.80
CA PHE A 73 -23.39 -21.49 31.83
C PHE A 73 -23.28 -20.57 33.05
N ILE A 74 -22.13 -19.94 33.35
CA ILE A 74 -22.01 -19.46 34.73
C ILE A 74 -21.71 -17.96 34.87
N HIS A 75 -21.11 -17.27 33.91
CA HIS A 75 -20.80 -15.86 34.11
C HIS A 75 -20.91 -15.05 32.81
N LYS A 76 -21.86 -14.10 32.80
CA LYS A 76 -21.90 -13.05 31.74
C LYS A 76 -20.65 -12.17 31.70
N THR A 77 -19.82 -12.20 32.74
CA THR A 77 -18.59 -11.45 32.85
C THR A 77 -17.35 -12.19 32.36
N ALA A 78 -17.43 -13.50 32.11
CA ALA A 78 -16.33 -14.32 31.60
C ALA A 78 -16.31 -14.32 30.08
N GLN A 79 -16.21 -13.14 29.49
CA GLN A 79 -16.02 -12.98 28.04
C GLN A 79 -14.57 -12.68 27.74
N GLU A 80 -13.95 -13.48 26.86
CA GLU A 80 -12.68 -13.11 26.28
C GLU A 80 -12.92 -12.12 25.14
N GLN A 81 -12.26 -10.97 25.23
CA GLN A 81 -12.27 -10.00 24.15
C GLN A 81 -11.04 -10.22 23.29
N TYR A 82 -11.27 -10.54 22.02
CA TYR A 82 -10.23 -10.63 21.00
C TYR A 82 -10.28 -9.38 20.14
N GLU A 83 -9.11 -8.82 19.90
CA GLU A 83 -8.95 -7.69 19.02
C GLU A 83 -8.12 -8.11 17.81
N MET A 84 -8.65 -7.90 16.62
CA MET A 84 -7.93 -8.14 15.37
C MET A 84 -7.69 -6.80 14.68
N ARG A 85 -6.42 -6.45 14.49
CA ARG A 85 -6.01 -5.23 13.81
C ARG A 85 -5.51 -5.55 12.41
N THR A 86 -6.09 -4.88 11.44
CA THR A 86 -5.63 -4.96 10.04
C THR A 86 -4.94 -3.66 9.69
N HIS A 87 -3.63 -3.73 9.48
CA HIS A 87 -2.83 -2.61 9.01
C HIS A 87 -2.92 -2.52 7.49
N LYS A 88 -3.03 -1.31 6.97
CA LYS A 88 -3.12 -1.05 5.54
C LYS A 88 -2.10 0.00 5.12
N ARG A 89 -1.46 -0.23 3.98
CA ARG A 89 -0.54 0.73 3.35
C ARG A 89 -0.90 0.87 1.88
N LEU A 90 -0.69 2.07 1.35
CA LEU A 90 -0.94 2.39 -0.04
C LEU A 90 0.35 2.90 -0.68
N ILE A 91 0.70 2.33 -1.82
CA ILE A 91 1.85 2.77 -2.62
C ILE A 91 1.35 3.05 -4.04
N ASP A 92 1.68 4.22 -4.57
CA ASP A 92 1.41 4.57 -5.95
C ASP A 92 2.72 4.58 -6.75
N ILE A 93 2.73 3.89 -7.87
CA ILE A 93 3.84 3.90 -8.83
C ILE A 93 3.39 4.62 -10.07
N VAL A 94 4.10 5.69 -10.41
CA VAL A 94 3.80 6.54 -11.56
C VAL A 94 4.63 6.09 -12.76
N ASN A 95 3.99 6.02 -13.92
CA ASN A 95 4.64 5.63 -15.19
C ASN A 95 5.43 4.32 -15.08
N PRO A 96 4.79 3.20 -14.69
CA PRO A 96 5.48 1.93 -14.58
C PRO A 96 5.94 1.46 -15.96
N ASN A 97 7.20 1.07 -16.05
CA ASN A 97 7.70 0.41 -17.25
C ASN A 97 7.43 -1.11 -17.18
N PRO A 98 7.48 -1.84 -18.29
CA PRO A 98 7.25 -3.29 -18.28
C PRO A 98 8.19 -4.05 -17.36
N LYS A 99 9.42 -3.60 -17.22
CA LYS A 99 10.41 -4.19 -16.32
C LYS A 99 9.99 -4.05 -14.84
N ALA A 100 9.45 -2.91 -14.46
CA ALA A 100 8.92 -2.70 -13.11
C ALA A 100 7.71 -3.60 -12.84
N MET A 101 6.83 -3.76 -13.82
CA MET A 101 5.67 -4.66 -13.72
C MET A 101 6.10 -6.10 -13.48
N ASP A 102 7.04 -6.61 -14.27
CA ASP A 102 7.55 -7.98 -14.13
C ASP A 102 8.24 -8.18 -12.77
N ALA A 103 9.03 -7.21 -12.33
CA ALA A 103 9.70 -7.27 -11.04
C ALA A 103 8.70 -7.31 -9.88
N LEU A 104 7.63 -6.54 -9.95
CA LEU A 104 6.58 -6.52 -8.93
C LEU A 104 5.75 -7.80 -8.91
N MET A 105 5.50 -8.40 -10.08
CA MET A 105 4.77 -9.67 -10.18
C MET A 105 5.55 -10.86 -9.62
N ASN A 106 6.88 -10.82 -9.71
CA ASN A 106 7.77 -11.89 -9.24
C ASN A 106 8.34 -11.62 -7.84
N LEU A 107 7.74 -10.72 -7.10
CA LEU A 107 8.24 -10.31 -5.81
C LEU A 107 7.95 -11.36 -4.73
N ASN A 108 8.99 -11.75 -3.97
CA ASN A 108 8.84 -12.59 -2.79
C ASN A 108 8.49 -11.73 -1.58
N LEU A 109 7.26 -11.87 -1.13
CA LEU A 109 6.77 -11.19 0.07
C LEU A 109 6.71 -12.16 1.25
N PRO A 110 6.87 -11.69 2.49
CA PRO A 110 6.68 -12.52 3.65
C PRO A 110 5.25 -13.04 3.74
N SER A 111 5.08 -14.21 4.32
CA SER A 111 3.75 -14.78 4.55
C SER A 111 2.92 -13.90 5.50
N GLY A 112 1.62 -13.85 5.29
CA GLY A 112 0.71 -13.04 6.09
C GLY A 112 0.43 -11.65 5.52
N VAL A 113 0.98 -11.33 4.36
CA VAL A 113 0.73 -10.08 3.65
C VAL A 113 -0.17 -10.34 2.45
N GLU A 114 -1.25 -9.59 2.36
CA GLU A 114 -2.13 -9.56 1.20
C GLU A 114 -1.82 -8.32 0.37
N VAL A 115 -1.57 -8.50 -0.91
CA VAL A 115 -1.25 -7.42 -1.84
C VAL A 115 -2.29 -7.38 -2.94
N GLU A 116 -2.88 -6.22 -3.14
CA GLU A 116 -3.81 -5.95 -4.23
C GLU A 116 -3.21 -4.89 -5.15
N ILE A 117 -3.11 -5.21 -6.43
CA ILE A 117 -2.55 -4.31 -7.45
C ILE A 117 -3.68 -3.86 -8.37
N LYS A 118 -3.84 -2.54 -8.50
CA LYS A 118 -4.81 -1.93 -9.41
C LYS A 118 -4.11 -0.98 -10.36
N MET A 119 -4.49 -1.06 -11.63
CA MET A 119 -4.07 -0.09 -12.63
C MET A 119 -5.06 1.05 -12.71
N ILE A 120 -4.58 2.29 -12.59
CA ILE A 120 -5.41 3.49 -12.64
C ILE A 120 -5.03 4.28 -13.89
N TRP A 121 -6.02 4.52 -14.75
CA TRP A 121 -5.89 5.33 -15.94
C TRP A 121 -6.51 6.70 -15.71
N ARG A 122 -5.89 7.74 -16.23
CA ARG A 122 -6.38 9.13 -16.08
C ARG A 122 -7.83 9.32 -16.56
N SER A 123 -8.27 8.59 -17.56
CA SER A 123 -9.61 8.65 -18.09
C SER A 123 -10.71 8.30 -17.08
N TRP A 124 -10.39 7.46 -16.11
CA TRP A 124 -11.35 7.05 -15.08
C TRP A 124 -11.65 8.15 -14.05
N GLN A 125 -10.66 8.97 -13.73
CA GLN A 125 -10.87 10.09 -12.80
C GLN A 125 -11.81 11.15 -13.38
N TYR A 126 -11.68 11.44 -14.66
CA TYR A 126 -12.57 12.39 -15.32
C TYR A 126 -14.01 11.89 -15.42
N SER A 127 -14.20 10.60 -15.63
CA SER A 127 -15.53 10.01 -15.72
C SER A 127 -16.30 10.07 -14.41
N ILE A 128 -15.63 9.94 -13.27
CA ILE A 128 -16.26 10.02 -11.95
C ILE A 128 -16.68 11.46 -11.63
N TYR A 129 -15.89 12.45 -12.01
CA TYR A 129 -16.22 13.86 -11.81
C TYR A 129 -17.31 14.39 -12.76
N GLN A 130 -17.50 13.78 -13.90
CA GLN A 130 -18.55 14.15 -14.85
C GLN A 130 -19.92 13.56 -14.53
N LEU A 131 -19.99 12.53 -13.68
CA LEU A 131 -21.23 11.90 -13.25
C LEU A 131 -21.88 12.58 -12.03
N GLU A 132 -21.21 13.54 -11.43
CA GLU A 132 -21.76 14.45 -10.43
C GLU A 132 -22.22 15.75 -11.07
#